data_976c8bbe1b4dc0d77a00622521e7aa08
#
_entry.id   976c8bbe1b4dc0d77a00622521e7aa08
#
_cell.length_a   1.000
_cell.length_b   1.000
_cell.length_c   1.000
_cell.angle_alpha   90.00
_cell.angle_beta   90.00
_cell.angle_gamma   90.00
#
_symmetry.space_group_name_H-M   'P 1'
#
loop_
_entity.id
_entity.type
_entity.pdbx_description
1 polymer ?
#
loop_
_entity_poly.entity_id
_entity_poly.type
_entity_poly.pdbx_seq_one_letter_code
_entity_poly.pdbx_strand_id
1 'polypeptide(L)'
;MASIPSMYGCIGSSWTITNRYTVIVKHAGKRHEVELDPTSNGETLKYQLFSLTGVEPDRQKVLVKGGQLKDDTPLSALNAKPGQMFMMMGTPSGGQGSADLGRPKETVKFLEDMTEAEVARQEGATPAGLQNLGNTCYLNSSLQTLRSVPELQEELLRYRPSGGAGQSSLSDLSSFGIGGLGGSRDLAASLRDLFKQMSETQEGIPPLMFLNSLRAVFPQFAQRDRNGQGYSQQDAEEAFSQILNQLRAKLTITEGEGESATTTSFVDKYLAGQFESITECEDPAAKELGEQPSQSSDVFYKLDCHIGKETNHLQDGILAGLEEEIEKNSPLLERNSVYKKRSRIARLPKYLTVHFVRFYWKRETQKKAKIMRKVTFPAELDVVEFCTEELWKQLIPIRDKVREIRKEELEVERSQKRKRVAEERAERQQKETNLGESVEPMQKKKAAEENKSKVNDKDGDSQMEETFKTDAEYEAEKVESIRVAKKELQELVNQRGAGDSGTNQSGLYELRAVITHQGASADSGHYTAYVKKQERDEPQTGSKRREADNKWWWFNDDTVTEVEAQKIETLSGGGR
;
A
#
# COMPACT_ATOMS: atom_id res chain seq x y z
N MET A 1 -36.99 62.27 -7.58
CA MET A 1 -36.35 63.60 -7.73
C MET A 1 -34.90 63.37 -8.03
N ALA A 2 -34.60 63.69 -9.23
CA ALA A 2 -33.58 64.58 -9.81
C ALA A 2 -32.18 63.96 -9.81
N SER A 3 -31.64 63.62 -10.90
CA SER A 3 -31.14 64.28 -12.14
C SER A 3 -29.61 64.33 -12.11
N ILE A 4 -28.94 63.56 -12.96
CA ILE A 4 -27.96 63.86 -14.04
C ILE A 4 -27.17 65.20 -13.93
N PRO A 5 -25.91 65.37 -14.41
CA PRO A 5 -25.33 64.92 -15.69
C PRO A 5 -23.81 64.59 -15.63
N SER A 6 -23.30 63.78 -16.57
CA SER A 6 -22.80 64.08 -17.92
C SER A 6 -21.37 64.60 -18.03
N MET A 7 -20.67 63.95 -18.92
CA MET A 7 -19.66 64.47 -19.91
C MET A 7 -18.19 64.12 -19.66
N TYR A 8 -17.55 63.52 -20.56
CA TYR A 8 -16.72 63.64 -21.77
C TYR A 8 -15.70 62.52 -21.80
N GLY A 9 -15.26 61.92 -22.85
CA GLY A 9 -15.09 62.25 -24.21
C GLY A 9 -14.57 61.13 -25.07
N CYS A 10 -14.83 61.18 -26.30
CA CYS A 10 -14.48 60.24 -27.37
C CYS A 10 -12.98 60.10 -27.61
N ILE A 11 -12.52 58.87 -27.78
CA ILE A 11 -11.46 58.57 -28.76
C ILE A 11 -11.96 57.39 -29.60
N GLY A 12 -12.10 57.63 -30.90
CA GLY A 12 -12.60 56.69 -31.89
C GLY A 12 -11.61 55.54 -32.11
N SER A 13 -12.07 54.34 -31.93
CA SER A 13 -11.52 53.17 -32.59
C SER A 13 -12.61 52.62 -33.51
N SER A 14 -12.30 52.63 -34.80
CA SER A 14 -13.08 52.07 -35.89
C SER A 14 -13.40 50.59 -35.59
N TRP A 15 -14.60 50.35 -35.10
CA TRP A 15 -15.15 48.99 -35.06
C TRP A 15 -15.58 48.63 -36.48
N THR A 16 -14.73 47.90 -37.20
CA THR A 16 -15.15 47.14 -38.36
C THR A 16 -16.17 46.11 -37.85
N ILE A 17 -17.44 46.37 -38.17
CA ILE A 17 -18.53 45.38 -37.99
C ILE A 17 -18.19 44.22 -38.90
N THR A 18 -17.54 43.20 -38.36
CA THR A 18 -17.33 41.90 -39.02
C THR A 18 -18.71 41.26 -39.12
N ASN A 19 -19.27 41.22 -40.31
CA ASN A 19 -20.57 40.58 -40.61
C ASN A 19 -20.39 39.06 -40.53
N ARG A 20 -20.31 38.52 -39.31
CA ARG A 20 -20.35 37.09 -39.10
C ARG A 20 -21.74 36.57 -39.36
N TYR A 21 -21.85 35.42 -40.02
CA TYR A 21 -23.14 34.75 -40.28
C TYR A 21 -22.99 33.24 -40.17
N THR A 22 -24.10 32.58 -39.84
CA THR A 22 -24.13 31.14 -39.64
C THR A 22 -24.34 30.39 -40.96
N VAL A 23 -23.54 29.36 -41.19
CA VAL A 23 -23.70 28.39 -42.30
C VAL A 23 -23.97 27.01 -41.73
N ILE A 24 -24.61 26.16 -42.52
CA ILE A 24 -24.95 24.79 -42.10
C ILE A 24 -24.01 23.82 -42.84
N VAL A 25 -23.25 23.02 -42.08
CA VAL A 25 -22.41 21.97 -42.66
C VAL A 25 -23.02 20.61 -42.37
N LYS A 26 -23.29 19.83 -43.43
CA LYS A 26 -23.81 18.46 -43.33
C LYS A 26 -22.66 17.47 -43.33
N HIS A 27 -22.56 16.65 -42.28
CA HIS A 27 -21.58 15.58 -42.14
C HIS A 27 -22.25 14.32 -41.56
N ALA A 28 -22.02 13.16 -42.17
CA ALA A 28 -22.54 11.85 -41.72
C ALA A 28 -24.04 11.86 -41.37
N GLY A 29 -24.86 12.60 -42.16
CA GLY A 29 -26.31 12.72 -41.93
C GLY A 29 -26.72 13.78 -40.88
N LYS A 30 -25.80 14.33 -40.10
CA LYS A 30 -26.05 15.38 -39.09
C LYS A 30 -25.80 16.76 -39.71
N ARG A 31 -26.52 17.77 -39.20
CA ARG A 31 -26.34 19.18 -39.58
C ARG A 31 -25.65 19.89 -38.42
N HIS A 32 -24.57 20.62 -38.74
CA HIS A 32 -23.80 21.43 -37.79
C HIS A 32 -23.91 22.90 -38.21
N GLU A 33 -24.33 23.72 -37.32
CA GLU A 33 -24.33 25.19 -37.50
C GLU A 33 -22.97 25.74 -37.12
N VAL A 34 -22.35 26.46 -38.03
CA VAL A 34 -21.00 26.99 -37.85
C VAL A 34 -21.00 28.49 -38.18
N GLU A 35 -20.39 29.29 -37.33
CA GLU A 35 -20.26 30.72 -37.54
C GLU A 35 -19.12 30.99 -38.51
N LEU A 36 -19.41 31.62 -39.64
CA LEU A 36 -18.45 31.94 -40.67
C LEU A 36 -18.04 33.41 -40.52
N ASP A 37 -16.75 33.62 -40.29
CA ASP A 37 -16.13 34.93 -40.26
C ASP A 37 -15.47 35.22 -41.62
N PRO A 38 -15.96 36.16 -42.42
CA PRO A 38 -15.42 36.44 -43.74
C PRO A 38 -13.96 36.90 -43.77
N THR A 39 -13.43 37.35 -42.62
CA THR A 39 -12.03 37.79 -42.51
C THR A 39 -11.06 36.64 -42.28
N SER A 40 -11.56 35.44 -42.00
CA SER A 40 -10.81 34.20 -41.75
C SER A 40 -10.55 33.42 -43.06
N ASN A 41 -9.74 32.34 -42.94
CA ASN A 41 -9.41 31.44 -44.01
C ASN A 41 -10.10 30.07 -43.87
N GLY A 42 -9.95 29.21 -44.89
CA GLY A 42 -10.54 27.88 -44.91
C GLY A 42 -10.04 26.99 -43.79
N GLU A 43 -8.79 27.13 -43.38
CA GLU A 43 -8.18 26.41 -42.27
C GLU A 43 -8.95 26.65 -40.95
N THR A 44 -9.28 27.92 -40.64
CA THR A 44 -10.06 28.25 -39.45
C THR A 44 -11.44 27.57 -39.44
N LEU A 45 -12.12 27.51 -40.59
CA LEU A 45 -13.39 26.81 -40.71
C LEU A 45 -13.22 25.29 -40.50
N LYS A 46 -12.15 24.71 -41.00
CA LYS A 46 -11.85 23.27 -40.78
C LYS A 46 -11.57 22.95 -39.33
N TYR A 47 -10.87 23.81 -38.56
CA TYR A 47 -10.68 23.64 -37.12
C TYR A 47 -11.98 23.75 -36.33
N GLN A 48 -12.89 24.67 -36.73
CA GLN A 48 -14.22 24.70 -36.11
C GLN A 48 -15.01 23.42 -36.38
N LEU A 49 -14.91 22.89 -37.61
CA LEU A 49 -15.54 21.61 -37.95
C LEU A 49 -14.90 20.43 -37.23
N PHE A 50 -13.59 20.46 -36.99
CA PHE A 50 -12.90 19.47 -36.19
C PHE A 50 -13.46 19.39 -34.76
N SER A 51 -13.67 20.53 -34.12
CA SER A 51 -14.24 20.58 -32.75
C SER A 51 -15.67 20.04 -32.68
N LEU A 52 -16.44 20.08 -33.80
CA LEU A 52 -17.83 19.63 -33.86
C LEU A 52 -17.97 18.16 -34.35
N THR A 53 -17.01 17.68 -35.13
CA THR A 53 -17.13 16.39 -35.84
C THR A 53 -16.05 15.37 -35.48
N GLY A 54 -14.95 15.80 -34.82
CA GLY A 54 -13.81 14.97 -34.50
C GLY A 54 -12.98 14.53 -35.72
N VAL A 55 -13.25 15.08 -36.91
CA VAL A 55 -12.49 14.80 -38.15
C VAL A 55 -11.34 15.77 -38.25
N GLU A 56 -10.10 15.28 -38.30
CA GLU A 56 -8.89 16.10 -38.44
C GLU A 56 -8.94 16.99 -39.69
N PRO A 57 -8.46 18.26 -39.65
CA PRO A 57 -8.51 19.22 -40.76
C PRO A 57 -7.96 18.67 -42.10
N ASP A 58 -6.88 17.90 -42.06
CA ASP A 58 -6.24 17.29 -43.24
C ASP A 58 -7.11 16.20 -43.88
N ARG A 59 -8.02 15.62 -43.12
CA ARG A 59 -8.94 14.56 -43.59
C ARG A 59 -10.31 15.09 -43.95
N GLN A 60 -10.57 16.38 -43.74
CA GLN A 60 -11.83 17.03 -44.11
C GLN A 60 -11.84 17.44 -45.57
N LYS A 61 -12.82 16.98 -46.28
CA LYS A 61 -13.17 17.45 -47.64
C LYS A 61 -14.46 18.23 -47.56
N VAL A 62 -14.35 19.56 -47.40
CA VAL A 62 -15.50 20.47 -47.35
C VAL A 62 -15.82 20.97 -48.77
N LEU A 63 -17.02 20.60 -49.25
CA LEU A 63 -17.50 21.00 -50.56
C LEU A 63 -18.30 22.31 -50.42
N VAL A 64 -17.79 23.32 -51.14
CA VAL A 64 -18.37 24.67 -51.19
C VAL A 64 -18.75 25.01 -52.65
N LYS A 65 -19.48 26.10 -52.88
CA LYS A 65 -19.83 26.53 -54.22
C LYS A 65 -18.55 26.95 -54.98
N GLY A 66 -18.14 26.09 -55.90
CA GLY A 66 -16.89 26.31 -56.65
C GLY A 66 -15.85 25.21 -56.48
N GLY A 67 -16.10 24.19 -55.62
CA GLY A 67 -15.21 23.05 -55.44
C GLY A 67 -14.92 22.69 -54.00
N GLN A 68 -13.74 22.11 -53.76
CA GLN A 68 -13.27 21.75 -52.41
C GLN A 68 -12.60 22.97 -51.73
N LEU A 69 -12.96 23.27 -50.50
CA LEU A 69 -12.33 24.32 -49.70
C LEU A 69 -10.86 23.97 -49.42
N LYS A 70 -9.97 24.89 -49.80
CA LYS A 70 -8.54 24.81 -49.46
C LYS A 70 -8.25 25.64 -48.22
N ASP A 71 -7.17 25.33 -47.53
CA ASP A 71 -6.81 25.94 -46.23
C ASP A 71 -6.54 27.46 -46.39
N ASP A 72 -5.89 27.85 -47.49
CA ASP A 72 -5.55 29.24 -47.76
C ASP A 72 -6.71 30.05 -48.38
N THR A 73 -7.87 29.44 -48.63
CA THR A 73 -9.00 30.16 -49.25
C THR A 73 -9.61 31.17 -48.29
N PRO A 74 -9.60 32.46 -48.58
CA PRO A 74 -10.29 33.43 -47.73
C PRO A 74 -11.80 33.18 -47.76
N LEU A 75 -12.43 33.11 -46.59
CA LEU A 75 -13.85 32.77 -46.48
C LEU A 75 -14.77 33.83 -47.13
N SER A 76 -14.28 35.06 -47.28
CA SER A 76 -14.96 36.11 -48.07
C SER A 76 -15.15 35.75 -49.53
N ALA A 77 -14.22 35.00 -50.12
CA ALA A 77 -14.29 34.58 -51.54
C ALA A 77 -15.41 33.55 -51.80
N LEU A 78 -15.91 32.87 -50.77
CA LEU A 78 -16.99 31.90 -50.90
C LEU A 78 -18.35 32.54 -51.22
N ASN A 79 -18.51 33.84 -50.99
CA ASN A 79 -19.79 34.56 -51.14
C ASN A 79 -20.99 33.78 -50.59
N ALA A 80 -20.77 33.16 -49.43
CA ALA A 80 -21.77 32.32 -48.80
C ALA A 80 -22.88 33.15 -48.19
N LYS A 81 -24.11 32.71 -48.31
CA LYS A 81 -25.29 33.38 -47.69
C LYS A 81 -25.57 32.82 -46.31
N PRO A 82 -26.14 33.60 -45.39
CA PRO A 82 -26.62 33.08 -44.12
C PRO A 82 -27.54 31.85 -44.31
N GLY A 83 -27.28 30.77 -43.56
CA GLY A 83 -28.01 29.52 -43.67
C GLY A 83 -27.63 28.65 -44.89
N GLN A 84 -26.62 29.03 -45.68
CA GLN A 84 -26.16 28.22 -46.80
C GLN A 84 -25.61 26.88 -46.33
N MET A 85 -25.96 25.78 -47.04
CA MET A 85 -25.53 24.43 -46.71
C MET A 85 -24.25 24.07 -47.45
N PHE A 86 -23.25 23.59 -46.71
CA PHE A 86 -22.06 22.93 -47.21
C PHE A 86 -22.08 21.45 -46.88
N MET A 87 -21.31 20.65 -47.59
CA MET A 87 -21.20 19.23 -47.35
C MET A 87 -19.74 18.92 -46.95
N MET A 88 -19.56 18.21 -45.84
CA MET A 88 -18.27 17.72 -45.40
C MET A 88 -18.20 16.20 -45.51
N MET A 89 -17.10 15.69 -46.05
CA MET A 89 -16.73 14.28 -46.05
C MET A 89 -15.42 14.12 -45.26
N GLY A 90 -15.32 13.06 -44.48
CA GLY A 90 -14.17 12.69 -43.67
C GLY A 90 -14.59 11.68 -42.62
N THR A 91 -13.66 10.87 -42.15
CA THR A 91 -13.87 9.93 -41.04
C THR A 91 -12.92 10.29 -39.92
N PRO A 92 -13.40 10.29 -38.64
CA PRO A 92 -12.54 10.52 -37.47
C PRO A 92 -11.38 9.50 -37.43
N SER A 93 -10.23 9.88 -36.96
CA SER A 93 -9.10 8.97 -36.76
C SER A 93 -9.39 8.09 -35.54
N GLY A 94 -9.76 6.84 -35.78
CA GLY A 94 -10.06 5.87 -34.72
C GLY A 94 -11.27 5.03 -35.07
N GLY A 95 -11.04 3.81 -35.48
CA GLY A 95 -12.10 2.87 -35.86
C GLY A 95 -13.06 2.59 -34.71
N GLN A 96 -14.32 2.41 -35.11
CA GLN A 96 -15.47 1.96 -34.34
C GLN A 96 -16.00 2.90 -33.25
N GLY A 97 -17.10 3.55 -33.58
CA GLY A 97 -17.99 4.21 -32.65
C GLY A 97 -17.62 5.67 -32.42
N SER A 98 -18.58 6.55 -32.69
CA SER A 98 -18.51 7.93 -32.29
C SER A 98 -17.88 8.02 -30.89
N ALA A 99 -16.61 8.44 -30.83
CA ALA A 99 -16.11 8.98 -29.59
C ALA A 99 -16.94 10.24 -29.35
N ASP A 100 -18.03 10.04 -28.63
CA ASP A 100 -18.59 11.08 -27.84
C ASP A 100 -17.38 11.63 -27.06
N LEU A 101 -16.95 12.84 -27.38
CA LEU A 101 -16.17 13.65 -26.44
C LEU A 101 -17.16 13.96 -25.30
N GLY A 102 -17.63 12.86 -24.65
CA GLY A 102 -18.44 12.94 -23.46
C GLY A 102 -17.68 13.81 -22.50
N ARG A 103 -18.34 14.73 -21.86
CA ARG A 103 -17.92 15.32 -20.60
C ARG A 103 -17.12 14.27 -19.85
N PRO A 104 -15.95 14.61 -19.27
CA PRO A 104 -15.21 13.67 -18.43
C PRO A 104 -16.23 12.91 -17.61
N LYS A 105 -16.22 11.58 -17.67
CA LYS A 105 -17.21 10.74 -16.98
C LYS A 105 -17.27 11.01 -15.48
N GLU A 106 -16.25 11.72 -14.99
CA GLU A 106 -16.18 12.24 -13.64
C GLU A 106 -15.98 13.74 -13.73
N THR A 107 -16.95 14.50 -13.22
CA THR A 107 -16.75 15.92 -12.94
C THR A 107 -15.60 16.01 -11.93
N VAL A 108 -14.55 16.77 -12.24
CA VAL A 108 -13.50 17.09 -11.28
C VAL A 108 -14.21 17.77 -10.11
N LYS A 109 -14.37 17.03 -9.01
CA LYS A 109 -14.89 17.58 -7.76
C LYS A 109 -13.75 18.33 -7.07
N PHE A 110 -14.00 19.54 -6.65
CA PHE A 110 -13.08 20.25 -5.78
C PHE A 110 -13.12 19.61 -4.38
N LEU A 111 -12.03 19.75 -3.63
CA LEU A 111 -11.93 19.21 -2.27
C LEU A 111 -13.08 19.70 -1.36
N GLU A 112 -13.52 20.94 -1.58
CA GLU A 112 -14.63 21.59 -0.87
C GLU A 112 -16.01 20.97 -1.17
N ASP A 113 -16.15 20.33 -2.33
CA ASP A 113 -17.38 19.67 -2.78
C ASP A 113 -17.41 18.17 -2.46
N MET A 114 -16.34 17.63 -1.86
CA MET A 114 -16.23 16.23 -1.49
C MET A 114 -16.83 15.98 -0.13
N THR A 115 -17.51 14.83 0.01
CA THR A 115 -17.92 14.35 1.32
C THR A 115 -16.71 13.90 2.14
N GLU A 116 -16.80 13.92 3.45
CA GLU A 116 -15.74 13.44 4.36
C GLU A 116 -15.27 12.03 4.02
N ALA A 117 -16.21 11.14 3.65
CA ALA A 117 -15.91 9.79 3.21
C ALA A 117 -15.15 9.74 1.87
N GLU A 118 -15.41 10.65 0.94
CA GLU A 118 -14.66 10.76 -0.32
C GLU A 118 -13.24 11.28 -0.07
N VAL A 119 -13.08 12.25 0.82
CA VAL A 119 -11.76 12.79 1.23
C VAL A 119 -10.93 11.73 1.94
N ALA A 120 -11.54 10.95 2.83
CA ALA A 120 -10.85 9.88 3.56
C ALA A 120 -10.37 8.73 2.65
N ARG A 121 -10.96 8.58 1.47
CA ARG A 121 -10.56 7.58 0.46
C ARG A 121 -9.53 8.09 -0.54
N GLN A 122 -9.18 9.37 -0.50
CA GLN A 122 -8.15 9.90 -1.39
C GLN A 122 -6.78 9.32 -1.08
N GLU A 123 -5.96 9.25 -2.11
CA GLU A 123 -4.56 8.84 -1.98
C GLU A 123 -3.80 9.82 -1.06
N GLY A 124 -3.03 9.28 -0.12
CA GLY A 124 -2.29 10.08 0.86
C GLY A 124 -3.13 10.65 2.00
N ALA A 125 -4.43 10.37 2.06
CA ALA A 125 -5.27 10.78 3.17
C ALA A 125 -4.77 10.19 4.50
N THR A 126 -4.78 11.01 5.55
CA THR A 126 -4.42 10.53 6.90
C THR A 126 -5.47 9.51 7.35
N PRO A 127 -5.07 8.30 7.78
CA PRO A 127 -6.02 7.31 8.26
C PRO A 127 -6.62 7.76 9.60
N ALA A 128 -7.85 7.33 9.89
CA ALA A 128 -8.53 7.63 11.13
C ALA A 128 -7.78 7.09 12.36
N GLY A 129 -7.63 7.90 13.39
CA GLY A 129 -7.17 7.50 14.71
C GLY A 129 -8.28 6.85 15.55
N LEU A 130 -7.96 6.39 16.76
CA LEU A 130 -8.91 5.83 17.70
C LEU A 130 -8.79 6.55 19.05
N GLN A 131 -9.89 7.10 19.55
CA GLN A 131 -9.89 7.82 20.82
C GLN A 131 -9.57 6.89 21.99
N ASN A 132 -8.80 7.38 22.96
CA ASN A 132 -8.54 6.67 24.19
C ASN A 132 -9.71 6.85 25.16
N LEU A 133 -10.41 5.75 25.46
CA LEU A 133 -11.58 5.72 26.34
C LEU A 133 -11.22 5.39 27.81
N GLY A 134 -9.98 5.66 28.19
CA GLY A 134 -9.42 5.34 29.51
C GLY A 134 -8.67 4.01 29.49
N ASN A 135 -7.33 4.10 29.45
CA ASN A 135 -6.39 2.98 29.39
C ASN A 135 -6.62 2.00 28.21
N THR A 136 -7.16 2.48 27.06
CA THR A 136 -7.47 1.64 25.88
C THR A 136 -6.42 1.72 24.79
N CYS A 137 -5.28 2.34 25.01
CA CYS A 137 -4.19 2.44 24.02
C CYS A 137 -3.68 1.07 23.53
N TYR A 138 -3.70 0.04 24.39
CA TYR A 138 -3.36 -1.33 24.05
C TYR A 138 -4.27 -1.89 22.94
N LEU A 139 -5.57 -1.59 23.04
CA LEU A 139 -6.56 -2.01 22.07
C LEU A 139 -6.43 -1.19 20.78
N ASN A 140 -6.31 0.13 20.89
CA ASN A 140 -6.18 1.03 19.75
C ASN A 140 -4.99 0.64 18.88
N SER A 141 -3.82 0.37 19.48
CA SER A 141 -2.62 -0.05 18.76
C SER A 141 -2.79 -1.43 18.09
N SER A 142 -3.45 -2.38 18.77
CA SER A 142 -3.75 -3.71 18.20
C SER A 142 -4.69 -3.62 17.01
N LEU A 143 -5.74 -2.79 17.09
CA LEU A 143 -6.72 -2.61 16.01
C LEU A 143 -6.09 -1.95 14.77
N GLN A 144 -5.24 -0.93 14.94
CA GLN A 144 -4.53 -0.30 13.81
C GLN A 144 -3.58 -1.28 13.13
N THR A 145 -2.93 -2.15 13.90
CA THR A 145 -2.07 -3.21 13.35
C THR A 145 -2.89 -4.24 12.57
N LEU A 146 -4.01 -4.72 13.11
CA LEU A 146 -4.90 -5.65 12.40
C LEU A 146 -5.49 -5.04 11.13
N ARG A 147 -5.83 -3.74 11.16
CA ARG A 147 -6.32 -3.01 9.98
C ARG A 147 -5.29 -2.94 8.85
N SER A 148 -4.00 -3.11 9.14
CA SER A 148 -2.97 -3.13 8.11
C SER A 148 -3.01 -4.36 7.21
N VAL A 149 -3.80 -5.40 7.53
CA VAL A 149 -3.96 -6.64 6.74
C VAL A 149 -5.11 -6.47 5.76
N PRO A 150 -4.86 -6.32 4.43
CA PRO A 150 -5.90 -6.04 3.45
C PRO A 150 -6.97 -7.12 3.36
N GLU A 151 -6.54 -8.39 3.34
CA GLU A 151 -7.47 -9.52 3.23
C GLU A 151 -8.40 -9.60 4.45
N LEU A 152 -7.94 -9.18 5.63
CA LEU A 152 -8.80 -9.10 6.80
C LEU A 152 -9.89 -8.05 6.62
N GLN A 153 -9.55 -6.89 6.06
CA GLN A 153 -10.55 -5.85 5.79
C GLN A 153 -11.60 -6.34 4.77
N GLU A 154 -11.15 -7.01 3.71
CA GLU A 154 -12.04 -7.54 2.68
C GLU A 154 -12.98 -8.61 3.24
N GLU A 155 -12.46 -9.58 3.99
CA GLU A 155 -13.28 -10.66 4.56
C GLU A 155 -14.22 -10.16 5.64
N LEU A 156 -13.82 -9.18 6.44
CA LEU A 156 -14.72 -8.52 7.38
C LEU A 156 -15.88 -7.81 6.66
N LEU A 157 -15.63 -7.12 5.55
CA LEU A 157 -16.71 -6.48 4.77
C LEU A 157 -17.70 -7.49 4.19
N ARG A 158 -17.24 -8.70 3.87
CA ARG A 158 -18.09 -9.82 3.39
C ARG A 158 -18.82 -10.52 4.53
N TYR A 159 -18.30 -10.43 5.76
CA TYR A 159 -18.84 -11.13 6.91
C TYR A 159 -20.30 -10.74 7.19
N ARG A 160 -21.16 -11.75 7.33
CA ARG A 160 -22.55 -11.62 7.76
C ARG A 160 -22.75 -12.46 9.03
N PRO A 161 -23.27 -11.87 10.12
CA PRO A 161 -23.56 -12.63 11.33
C PRO A 161 -24.52 -13.78 11.02
N SER A 162 -24.19 -14.97 11.49
CA SER A 162 -25.07 -16.15 11.39
C SER A 162 -26.22 -16.00 12.39
N GLY A 163 -27.20 -15.16 12.09
CA GLY A 163 -28.39 -14.95 12.89
C GLY A 163 -29.61 -14.93 12.00
N GLY A 164 -30.34 -16.03 11.97
CA GLY A 164 -31.63 -16.35 11.43
C GLY A 164 -32.29 -15.40 10.42
N ALA A 165 -32.56 -15.89 9.24
CA ALA A 165 -33.46 -15.30 8.27
C ALA A 165 -34.91 -15.20 8.83
N GLY A 166 -35.12 -14.34 9.84
CA GLY A 166 -36.43 -14.22 10.49
C GLY A 166 -36.62 -13.07 11.48
N GLN A 167 -35.54 -12.37 11.85
CA GLN A 167 -35.65 -11.27 12.83
C GLN A 167 -34.91 -10.00 12.37
N SER A 168 -35.19 -9.57 11.15
CA SER A 168 -34.49 -8.45 10.51
C SER A 168 -35.05 -7.05 10.81
N SER A 169 -35.92 -6.85 11.78
CA SER A 169 -36.46 -5.51 12.06
C SER A 169 -36.30 -4.97 13.49
N LEU A 170 -35.95 -5.82 14.45
CA LEU A 170 -35.74 -5.39 15.85
C LEU A 170 -34.26 -5.50 16.31
N SER A 171 -33.43 -6.37 15.67
CA SER A 171 -32.02 -6.50 15.97
C SER A 171 -31.19 -5.35 15.37
N ASP A 172 -31.63 -4.75 14.29
CA ASP A 172 -30.97 -3.57 13.71
C ASP A 172 -31.17 -2.31 14.58
N LEU A 173 -32.28 -2.19 15.30
CA LEU A 173 -32.49 -1.09 16.24
C LEU A 173 -31.65 -1.25 17.52
N SER A 174 -31.32 -2.47 17.94
CA SER A 174 -30.44 -2.72 19.08
C SER A 174 -28.97 -2.41 18.77
N SER A 175 -28.57 -2.45 17.48
CA SER A 175 -27.24 -2.02 17.06
C SER A 175 -27.06 -0.50 17.06
N PHE A 176 -28.15 0.28 17.04
CA PHE A 176 -28.14 1.75 17.14
C PHE A 176 -28.20 2.29 18.58
N GLY A 177 -28.04 1.45 19.59
CA GLY A 177 -27.84 1.93 20.98
C GLY A 177 -29.10 2.44 21.70
N ILE A 178 -30.31 2.22 21.21
CA ILE A 178 -31.57 2.65 21.85
C ILE A 178 -32.18 1.56 22.75
N GLY A 179 -31.53 0.42 22.89
CA GLY A 179 -31.98 -0.68 23.73
C GLY A 179 -30.88 -1.24 24.60
N GLY A 180 -30.64 -0.62 25.75
CA GLY A 180 -29.86 -1.18 26.85
C GLY A 180 -28.39 -1.52 26.54
N LEU A 181 -27.47 -1.24 27.44
CA LEU A 181 -26.02 -1.42 27.46
C LEU A 181 -25.47 -2.84 27.15
N GLY A 182 -26.20 -3.67 26.39
CA GLY A 182 -25.77 -4.98 25.92
C GLY A 182 -25.06 -4.89 24.57
N GLY A 183 -23.72 -4.71 24.57
CA GLY A 183 -22.91 -4.81 23.36
C GLY A 183 -23.19 -6.13 22.62
N SER A 184 -23.17 -6.09 21.29
CA SER A 184 -23.24 -7.30 20.46
C SER A 184 -22.17 -8.29 20.93
N ARG A 185 -22.52 -9.54 21.16
CA ARG A 185 -21.55 -10.61 21.45
C ARG A 185 -20.79 -11.08 20.21
N ASP A 186 -21.10 -10.52 19.05
CA ASP A 186 -20.38 -10.80 17.81
C ASP A 186 -19.26 -9.79 17.59
N LEU A 187 -18.06 -10.17 18.02
CA LEU A 187 -16.88 -9.34 17.92
C LEU A 187 -16.45 -9.09 16.46
N ALA A 188 -16.64 -10.07 15.57
CA ALA A 188 -16.31 -9.92 14.16
C ALA A 188 -17.19 -8.87 13.47
N ALA A 189 -18.51 -8.88 13.76
CA ALA A 189 -19.42 -7.86 13.27
C ALA A 189 -19.07 -6.46 13.80
N SER A 190 -18.77 -6.35 15.11
CA SER A 190 -18.37 -5.08 15.72
C SER A 190 -17.04 -4.55 15.13
N LEU A 191 -16.10 -5.44 14.79
CA LEU A 191 -14.83 -5.08 14.15
C LEU A 191 -15.04 -4.61 12.71
N ARG A 192 -15.90 -5.30 11.95
CA ARG A 192 -16.31 -4.90 10.60
C ARG A 192 -16.84 -3.47 10.60
N ASP A 193 -17.78 -3.20 11.49
CA ASP A 193 -18.47 -1.90 11.55
C ASP A 193 -17.49 -0.78 11.97
N LEU A 194 -16.59 -1.07 12.90
CA LEU A 194 -15.51 -0.14 13.28
C LEU A 194 -14.57 0.15 12.10
N PHE A 195 -14.09 -0.88 11.39
CA PHE A 195 -13.17 -0.70 10.25
C PHE A 195 -13.85 0.04 9.09
N LYS A 196 -15.15 -0.21 8.88
CA LYS A 196 -15.94 0.55 7.92
C LYS A 196 -15.99 2.03 8.29
N GLN A 197 -16.33 2.36 9.54
CA GLN A 197 -16.36 3.72 10.04
C GLN A 197 -14.99 4.41 9.91
N MET A 198 -13.90 3.72 10.26
CA MET A 198 -12.52 4.24 10.10
C MET A 198 -12.13 4.49 8.64
N SER A 199 -12.83 3.90 7.68
CA SER A 199 -12.59 4.12 6.24
C SER A 199 -13.41 5.28 5.66
N GLU A 200 -14.29 5.87 6.45
CA GLU A 200 -15.21 6.95 6.07
C GLU A 200 -14.83 8.32 6.65
N THR A 201 -13.81 8.38 7.52
CA THR A 201 -13.34 9.64 8.13
C THR A 201 -11.83 9.66 8.33
N GLN A 202 -11.28 10.85 8.50
CA GLN A 202 -9.88 11.07 8.92
C GLN A 202 -9.77 11.44 10.40
N GLU A 203 -10.88 11.70 11.06
CA GLU A 203 -10.93 12.08 12.46
C GLU A 203 -10.78 10.88 13.40
N GLY A 204 -10.39 11.15 14.65
CA GLY A 204 -10.28 10.14 15.69
C GLY A 204 -11.66 9.65 16.15
N ILE A 205 -11.91 8.35 16.04
CA ILE A 205 -13.19 7.68 16.34
C ILE A 205 -13.14 7.03 17.72
N PRO A 206 -14.20 7.13 18.54
CA PRO A 206 -14.32 6.36 19.77
C PRO A 206 -14.67 4.89 19.46
N PRO A 207 -13.82 3.89 19.76
CA PRO A 207 -14.10 2.47 19.50
C PRO A 207 -15.03 1.86 20.55
N LEU A 208 -16.04 2.61 21.02
CA LEU A 208 -16.87 2.27 22.16
C LEU A 208 -17.67 0.97 21.96
N MET A 209 -18.27 0.79 20.79
CA MET A 209 -19.09 -0.39 20.50
C MET A 209 -18.24 -1.65 20.46
N PHE A 210 -17.08 -1.58 19.81
CA PHE A 210 -16.13 -2.68 19.78
C PHE A 210 -15.57 -3.01 21.19
N LEU A 211 -15.20 -2.01 21.95
CA LEU A 211 -14.71 -2.17 23.33
C LEU A 211 -15.74 -2.84 24.23
N ASN A 212 -17.02 -2.44 24.14
CA ASN A 212 -18.09 -3.07 24.90
C ASN A 212 -18.30 -4.53 24.47
N SER A 213 -18.24 -4.83 23.18
CA SER A 213 -18.29 -6.19 22.66
C SER A 213 -17.12 -7.03 23.15
N LEU A 214 -15.91 -6.48 23.14
CA LEU A 214 -14.71 -7.15 23.65
C LEU A 214 -14.84 -7.50 25.13
N ARG A 215 -15.30 -6.55 25.96
CA ARG A 215 -15.52 -6.74 27.40
C ARG A 215 -16.65 -7.72 27.71
N ALA A 216 -17.67 -7.80 26.86
CA ALA A 216 -18.76 -8.74 27.00
C ALA A 216 -18.33 -10.18 26.68
N VAL A 217 -17.42 -10.36 25.73
CA VAL A 217 -16.88 -11.67 25.33
C VAL A 217 -15.74 -12.09 26.27
N PHE A 218 -14.89 -11.16 26.68
CA PHE A 218 -13.69 -11.39 27.49
C PHE A 218 -13.71 -10.53 28.77
N PRO A 219 -14.24 -11.04 29.88
CA PRO A 219 -14.36 -10.29 31.14
C PRO A 219 -13.05 -9.75 31.71
N GLN A 220 -11.90 -10.34 31.36
CA GLN A 220 -10.58 -9.83 31.79
C GLN A 220 -10.32 -8.40 31.32
N PHE A 221 -10.84 -7.98 30.17
CA PHE A 221 -10.74 -6.59 29.68
C PHE A 221 -11.72 -5.62 30.37
N ALA A 222 -12.59 -6.15 31.23
CA ALA A 222 -13.51 -5.38 32.08
C ALA A 222 -13.02 -5.25 33.53
N GLN A 223 -11.78 -5.63 33.84
CA GLN A 223 -11.22 -5.48 35.19
C GLN A 223 -11.12 -4.01 35.57
N ARG A 224 -11.60 -3.68 36.77
CA ARG A 224 -11.54 -2.34 37.33
C ARG A 224 -10.14 -2.02 37.83
N ASP A 225 -9.74 -0.76 37.67
CA ASP A 225 -8.55 -0.23 38.32
C ASP A 225 -8.66 -0.31 39.84
N ARG A 226 -7.52 -0.33 40.53
CA ARG A 226 -7.43 -0.41 42.01
C ARG A 226 -8.24 0.68 42.71
N ASN A 227 -8.42 1.83 42.09
CA ASN A 227 -9.19 2.95 42.59
C ASN A 227 -10.69 2.86 42.28
N GLY A 228 -11.14 1.86 41.50
CA GLY A 228 -12.53 1.65 41.10
C GLY A 228 -13.12 2.69 40.16
N GLN A 229 -12.35 3.69 39.76
CA GLN A 229 -12.82 4.81 38.93
C GLN A 229 -12.74 4.56 37.44
N GLY A 230 -12.05 3.48 36.99
CA GLY A 230 -11.85 3.17 35.61
C GLY A 230 -11.58 1.69 35.37
N TYR A 231 -11.12 1.36 34.17
CA TYR A 231 -10.66 0.03 33.81
C TYR A 231 -9.13 -0.02 33.81
N SER A 232 -8.58 -1.15 34.26
CA SER A 232 -7.14 -1.39 34.25
C SER A 232 -6.61 -1.44 32.82
N GLN A 233 -5.38 -0.96 32.63
CA GLN A 233 -4.64 -1.18 31.41
C GLN A 233 -4.38 -2.68 31.24
N GLN A 234 -4.47 -3.15 30.00
CA GLN A 234 -4.24 -4.55 29.64
C GLN A 234 -3.06 -4.69 28.66
N ASP A 235 -2.64 -5.92 28.41
CA ASP A 235 -1.57 -6.21 27.49
C ASP A 235 -2.08 -6.20 26.03
N ALA A 236 -1.35 -5.52 25.13
CA ALA A 236 -1.71 -5.44 23.73
C ALA A 236 -1.57 -6.80 23.02
N GLU A 237 -0.62 -7.63 23.44
CA GLU A 237 -0.47 -9.00 22.89
C GLU A 237 -1.67 -9.86 23.27
N GLU A 238 -2.12 -9.79 24.53
CA GLU A 238 -3.30 -10.52 24.98
C GLU A 238 -4.55 -10.09 24.19
N ALA A 239 -4.75 -8.78 24.02
CA ALA A 239 -5.87 -8.26 23.23
C ALA A 239 -5.81 -8.73 21.77
N PHE A 240 -4.65 -8.63 21.15
CA PHE A 240 -4.42 -9.08 19.78
C PHE A 240 -4.72 -10.56 19.62
N SER A 241 -4.19 -11.41 20.48
CA SER A 241 -4.40 -12.86 20.46
C SER A 241 -5.86 -13.25 20.69
N GLN A 242 -6.56 -12.59 21.62
CA GLN A 242 -7.97 -12.88 21.87
C GLN A 242 -8.88 -12.44 20.72
N ILE A 243 -8.58 -11.31 20.09
CA ILE A 243 -9.29 -10.87 18.87
C ILE A 243 -9.08 -11.91 17.76
N LEU A 244 -7.84 -12.36 17.52
CA LEU A 244 -7.56 -13.39 16.50
C LEU A 244 -8.31 -14.71 16.79
N ASN A 245 -8.38 -15.15 18.04
CA ASN A 245 -9.13 -16.33 18.43
C ASN A 245 -10.63 -16.22 18.07
N GLN A 246 -11.25 -15.06 18.26
CA GLN A 246 -12.63 -14.81 17.86
C GLN A 246 -12.81 -14.76 16.34
N LEU A 247 -11.88 -14.11 15.65
CA LEU A 247 -11.89 -14.08 14.19
C LEU A 247 -11.72 -15.47 13.60
N ARG A 248 -10.86 -16.31 14.21
CA ARG A 248 -10.69 -17.71 13.82
C ARG A 248 -12.00 -18.50 13.89
N ALA A 249 -12.78 -18.28 14.94
CA ALA A 249 -14.05 -18.97 15.14
C ALA A 249 -15.17 -18.47 14.23
N LYS A 250 -15.09 -17.24 13.72
CA LYS A 250 -16.21 -16.56 13.03
C LYS A 250 -15.95 -16.30 11.54
N LEU A 251 -14.72 -15.96 11.16
CA LEU A 251 -14.36 -15.66 9.77
C LEU A 251 -13.90 -16.92 9.07
N THR A 252 -14.78 -17.48 8.24
CA THR A 252 -14.49 -18.66 7.43
C THR A 252 -14.44 -18.31 5.95
N ILE A 253 -13.47 -18.86 5.26
CA ILE A 253 -13.27 -18.72 3.82
C ILE A 253 -13.58 -20.07 3.18
N THR A 254 -14.42 -20.06 2.16
CA THR A 254 -14.70 -21.26 1.37
C THR A 254 -13.95 -21.16 0.05
N GLU A 255 -13.12 -22.13 -0.24
CA GLU A 255 -12.35 -22.26 -1.47
C GLU A 255 -12.79 -23.46 -2.27
N GLY A 256 -12.89 -23.28 -3.60
CA GLY A 256 -13.37 -24.31 -4.51
C GLY A 256 -14.86 -24.19 -4.79
N GLU A 257 -15.31 -24.89 -5.82
CA GLU A 257 -16.72 -24.96 -6.22
C GLU A 257 -17.24 -26.39 -6.07
N GLY A 258 -18.50 -26.53 -5.70
CA GLY A 258 -19.19 -27.82 -5.59
C GLY A 258 -18.78 -28.67 -4.40
N GLU A 259 -18.74 -30.00 -4.57
CA GLU A 259 -18.47 -30.99 -3.51
C GLU A 259 -17.02 -30.96 -3.02
N SER A 260 -16.10 -30.28 -3.73
CA SER A 260 -14.70 -30.11 -3.35
C SER A 260 -14.43 -28.82 -2.59
N ALA A 261 -15.47 -28.07 -2.21
CA ALA A 261 -15.31 -26.83 -1.46
C ALA A 261 -14.78 -27.11 -0.04
N THR A 262 -13.61 -26.55 0.28
CA THR A 262 -13.02 -26.61 1.62
C THR A 262 -13.27 -25.31 2.36
N THR A 263 -13.75 -25.41 3.59
CA THR A 263 -13.98 -24.24 4.45
C THR A 263 -12.88 -24.17 5.49
N THR A 264 -12.10 -23.10 5.47
CA THR A 264 -10.99 -22.87 6.40
C THR A 264 -11.18 -21.53 7.10
N SER A 265 -10.71 -21.40 8.34
CA SER A 265 -10.71 -20.11 9.02
C SER A 265 -9.76 -19.12 8.34
N PHE A 266 -10.15 -17.84 8.26
CA PHE A 266 -9.27 -16.76 7.82
C PHE A 266 -7.93 -16.78 8.56
N VAL A 267 -7.97 -16.93 9.88
CA VAL A 267 -6.76 -16.92 10.73
C VAL A 267 -5.89 -18.13 10.44
N ASP A 268 -6.49 -19.31 10.29
CA ASP A 268 -5.75 -20.53 9.97
C ASP A 268 -5.11 -20.48 8.59
N LYS A 269 -5.76 -19.84 7.64
CA LYS A 269 -5.23 -19.65 6.29
C LYS A 269 -4.04 -18.70 6.23
N TYR A 270 -4.20 -17.48 6.78
CA TYR A 270 -3.25 -16.38 6.54
C TYR A 270 -2.26 -16.12 7.69
N LEU A 271 -2.60 -16.49 8.93
CA LEU A 271 -1.80 -16.17 10.11
C LEU A 271 -1.28 -17.41 10.87
N ALA A 272 -1.78 -18.61 10.57
CA ALA A 272 -1.28 -19.82 11.22
C ALA A 272 -0.04 -20.37 10.52
N GLY A 273 0.98 -20.67 11.30
CA GLY A 273 2.10 -21.50 10.90
C GLY A 273 2.04 -22.88 11.57
N GLN A 274 2.95 -23.77 11.19
CA GLN A 274 3.04 -25.12 11.74
C GLN A 274 4.48 -25.40 12.13
N PHE A 275 4.65 -25.94 13.34
CA PHE A 275 5.90 -26.49 13.82
C PHE A 275 5.92 -28.00 13.67
N GLU A 276 7.09 -28.52 13.36
CA GLU A 276 7.48 -29.88 13.64
C GLU A 276 8.51 -29.84 14.76
N SER A 277 8.24 -30.62 15.82
CA SER A 277 9.05 -30.64 17.02
C SER A 277 9.55 -32.04 17.30
N ILE A 278 10.83 -32.13 17.63
CA ILE A 278 11.47 -33.37 18.08
C ILE A 278 11.82 -33.20 19.55
N THR A 279 11.32 -34.09 20.37
CA THR A 279 11.57 -34.11 21.82
C THR A 279 12.43 -35.33 22.15
N GLU A 280 13.63 -35.10 22.63
CA GLU A 280 14.64 -36.11 22.95
C GLU A 280 15.01 -36.05 24.43
N CYS A 281 15.11 -37.20 25.10
CA CYS A 281 15.59 -37.29 26.48
C CYS A 281 17.10 -37.01 26.54
N GLU A 282 17.53 -36.12 27.42
CA GLU A 282 18.94 -35.81 27.63
C GLU A 282 19.63 -36.79 28.59
N ASP A 283 18.87 -37.52 29.38
CA ASP A 283 19.41 -38.48 30.34
C ASP A 283 20.13 -39.62 29.62
N PRO A 284 21.44 -39.83 29.87
CA PRO A 284 22.22 -40.89 29.23
C PRO A 284 21.61 -42.30 29.47
N ALA A 285 21.03 -42.53 30.64
CA ALA A 285 20.43 -43.82 30.98
C ALA A 285 19.18 -44.10 30.12
N ALA A 286 18.40 -43.09 29.76
CA ALA A 286 17.26 -43.25 28.85
C ALA A 286 17.72 -43.61 27.42
N LYS A 287 18.84 -43.01 26.99
CA LYS A 287 19.45 -43.30 25.67
C LYS A 287 20.02 -44.71 25.60
N GLU A 288 20.65 -45.18 26.68
CA GLU A 288 21.14 -46.59 26.79
C GLU A 288 20.01 -47.59 26.78
N LEU A 289 18.86 -47.25 27.38
CA LEU A 289 17.65 -48.08 27.34
C LEU A 289 16.89 -48.01 26.00
N GLY A 290 17.36 -47.20 25.05
CA GLY A 290 16.79 -47.11 23.71
C GLY A 290 15.54 -46.24 23.61
N GLU A 291 15.36 -45.23 24.49
CA GLU A 291 14.25 -44.28 24.38
C GLU A 291 14.37 -43.49 23.07
N GLN A 292 13.33 -43.59 22.23
CA GLN A 292 13.32 -42.95 20.92
C GLN A 292 12.79 -41.52 21.05
N PRO A 293 13.33 -40.56 20.24
CA PRO A 293 12.79 -39.22 20.16
C PRO A 293 11.31 -39.23 19.73
N SER A 294 10.49 -38.43 20.36
CA SER A 294 9.08 -38.24 19.96
C SER A 294 8.94 -37.06 19.02
N GLN A 295 8.15 -37.25 17.96
CA GLN A 295 7.81 -36.17 17.01
C GLN A 295 6.40 -35.68 17.31
N SER A 296 6.21 -34.36 17.23
CA SER A 296 4.90 -33.71 17.32
C SER A 296 4.79 -32.58 16.30
N SER A 297 3.55 -32.27 15.90
CA SER A 297 3.23 -31.17 15.03
C SER A 297 2.26 -30.23 15.73
N ASP A 298 2.65 -28.97 15.85
CA ASP A 298 1.90 -27.95 16.59
C ASP A 298 1.61 -26.75 15.70
N VAL A 299 0.41 -26.17 15.80
CA VAL A 299 0.04 -24.93 15.10
C VAL A 299 0.44 -23.72 15.94
N PHE A 300 1.02 -22.71 15.31
CA PHE A 300 1.33 -21.43 15.96
C PHE A 300 0.71 -20.24 15.24
N TYR A 301 0.40 -19.17 15.97
CA TYR A 301 -0.14 -17.92 15.44
C TYR A 301 0.81 -16.74 15.68
N LYS A 302 1.87 -16.96 16.42
CA LYS A 302 2.96 -16.01 16.69
C LYS A 302 4.25 -16.78 16.96
N LEU A 303 5.38 -16.14 16.69
CA LEU A 303 6.69 -16.56 17.16
C LEU A 303 7.07 -15.73 18.39
N ASP A 304 7.46 -16.39 19.47
CA ASP A 304 7.94 -15.72 20.65
C ASP A 304 9.46 -15.46 20.54
N CYS A 305 9.86 -14.20 20.68
CA CYS A 305 11.25 -13.78 20.78
C CYS A 305 11.61 -13.68 22.25
N HIS A 306 12.31 -14.68 22.77
CA HIS A 306 12.76 -14.70 24.15
C HIS A 306 13.99 -13.82 24.35
N ILE A 307 13.94 -12.96 25.38
CA ILE A 307 14.99 -11.97 25.64
C ILE A 307 15.84 -12.44 26.82
N GLY A 308 16.93 -13.12 26.51
CA GLY A 308 17.95 -13.56 27.46
C GLY A 308 19.10 -12.57 27.57
N LYS A 309 20.16 -13.01 28.28
CA LYS A 309 21.37 -12.19 28.47
C LYS A 309 22.15 -11.96 27.17
N GLU A 310 22.10 -12.91 26.25
CA GLU A 310 22.83 -12.90 24.97
C GLU A 310 22.00 -12.39 23.79
N THR A 311 20.69 -12.21 23.96
CA THR A 311 19.79 -11.80 22.89
C THR A 311 20.01 -10.34 22.52
N ASN A 312 20.61 -10.07 21.37
CA ASN A 312 20.82 -8.73 20.81
C ASN A 312 19.99 -8.47 19.55
N HIS A 313 19.67 -9.55 18.84
CA HIS A 313 18.92 -9.52 17.59
C HIS A 313 17.66 -10.36 17.71
N LEU A 314 16.66 -10.05 16.89
CA LEU A 314 15.39 -10.76 16.82
C LEU A 314 15.57 -12.25 16.54
N GLN A 315 16.47 -12.58 15.61
CA GLN A 315 16.76 -13.97 15.23
C GLN A 315 17.26 -14.80 16.43
N ASP A 316 18.15 -14.23 17.24
CA ASP A 316 18.68 -14.91 18.43
C ASP A 316 17.56 -15.29 19.40
N GLY A 317 16.61 -14.37 19.59
CA GLY A 317 15.47 -14.57 20.49
C GLY A 317 14.45 -15.56 19.98
N ILE A 318 14.24 -15.62 18.65
CA ILE A 318 13.38 -16.64 18.03
C ILE A 318 14.04 -18.00 18.14
N LEU A 319 15.34 -18.15 17.81
CA LEU A 319 16.07 -19.42 17.93
C LEU A 319 16.04 -19.94 19.36
N ALA A 320 16.22 -19.06 20.36
CA ALA A 320 16.10 -19.43 21.76
C ALA A 320 14.68 -19.93 22.12
N GLY A 321 13.64 -19.42 21.46
CA GLY A 321 12.26 -19.87 21.64
C GLY A 321 11.95 -21.20 20.94
N LEU A 322 12.75 -21.59 19.95
CA LEU A 322 12.58 -22.85 19.22
C LEU A 322 13.28 -24.04 19.91
N GLU A 323 14.07 -23.79 20.93
CA GLU A 323 14.70 -24.81 21.76
C GLU A 323 14.20 -24.65 23.20
N GLU A 324 13.59 -25.70 23.74
CA GLU A 324 12.98 -25.71 25.05
C GLU A 324 13.43 -26.91 25.84
N GLU A 325 13.82 -26.72 27.11
CA GLU A 325 14.07 -27.78 28.06
C GLU A 325 12.79 -28.05 28.86
N ILE A 326 12.32 -29.29 28.83
CA ILE A 326 11.07 -29.69 29.46
C ILE A 326 11.37 -30.83 30.47
N GLU A 327 10.93 -30.67 31.71
CA GLU A 327 10.94 -31.80 32.66
C GLU A 327 9.68 -32.65 32.42
N LYS A 328 9.89 -33.92 32.06
CA LYS A 328 8.84 -34.88 31.80
C LYS A 328 9.20 -36.25 32.41
N ASN A 329 8.19 -37.00 32.85
CA ASN A 329 8.42 -38.35 33.30
C ASN A 329 8.85 -39.24 32.11
N SER A 330 10.04 -39.86 32.22
CA SER A 330 10.52 -40.82 31.24
C SER A 330 9.78 -42.15 31.46
N PRO A 331 9.16 -42.71 30.41
CA PRO A 331 8.45 -43.99 30.53
C PRO A 331 9.39 -45.15 30.79
N LEU A 332 10.68 -45.05 30.42
CA LEU A 332 11.66 -46.11 30.64
C LEU A 332 12.41 -45.99 31.96
N LEU A 333 12.57 -44.77 32.47
CA LEU A 333 13.27 -44.52 33.74
C LEU A 333 12.33 -44.42 34.94
N GLU A 334 11.01 -44.31 34.70
CA GLU A 334 9.96 -44.12 35.71
C GLU A 334 10.23 -42.91 36.66
N ARG A 335 11.02 -41.96 36.20
CA ARG A 335 11.37 -40.71 36.90
C ARG A 335 11.33 -39.51 36.00
N ASN A 336 11.23 -38.31 36.59
CA ASN A 336 11.35 -37.05 35.85
C ASN A 336 12.77 -36.93 35.31
N SER A 337 12.85 -36.69 34.02
CA SER A 337 14.10 -36.43 33.28
C SER A 337 13.95 -35.20 32.43
N VAL A 338 15.08 -34.57 32.09
CA VAL A 338 15.12 -33.38 31.24
C VAL A 338 15.07 -33.85 29.78
N TYR A 339 14.13 -33.26 29.04
CA TYR A 339 13.98 -33.48 27.62
C TYR A 339 14.28 -32.16 26.89
N LYS A 340 14.98 -32.26 25.78
CA LYS A 340 15.19 -31.13 24.87
C LYS A 340 14.20 -31.23 23.72
N LYS A 341 13.30 -30.26 23.64
CA LYS A 341 12.37 -30.06 22.52
C LYS A 341 13.00 -29.10 21.54
N ARG A 342 13.17 -29.52 20.29
CA ARG A 342 13.62 -28.67 19.17
C ARG A 342 12.50 -28.56 18.17
N SER A 343 12.05 -27.33 17.92
CA SER A 343 10.99 -27.02 16.98
C SER A 343 11.55 -26.41 15.70
N ARG A 344 10.97 -26.76 14.55
CA ARG A 344 11.27 -26.15 13.26
C ARG A 344 9.97 -25.83 12.53
N ILE A 345 9.96 -24.78 11.72
CA ILE A 345 8.77 -24.36 11.00
C ILE A 345 8.58 -25.23 9.76
N ALA A 346 7.46 -25.94 9.69
CA ALA A 346 7.05 -26.75 8.55
C ALA A 346 6.11 -26.02 7.59
N ARG A 347 5.35 -25.01 8.08
CA ARG A 347 4.49 -24.14 7.27
C ARG A 347 4.65 -22.69 7.69
N LEU A 348 4.89 -21.82 6.73
CA LEU A 348 5.00 -20.36 6.93
C LEU A 348 3.65 -19.69 6.64
N PRO A 349 3.09 -18.89 7.57
CA PRO A 349 1.89 -18.09 7.30
C PRO A 349 2.20 -16.95 6.32
N LYS A 350 1.18 -16.41 5.68
CA LYS A 350 1.34 -15.19 4.84
C LYS A 350 1.73 -13.98 5.68
N TYR A 351 1.13 -13.82 6.85
CA TYR A 351 1.43 -12.78 7.83
C TYR A 351 2.00 -13.40 9.10
N LEU A 352 3.24 -13.07 9.40
CA LEU A 352 3.94 -13.58 10.57
C LEU A 352 3.89 -12.53 11.70
N THR A 353 3.34 -12.93 12.84
CA THR A 353 3.38 -12.14 14.07
C THR A 353 4.56 -12.57 14.92
N VAL A 354 5.39 -11.62 15.35
CA VAL A 354 6.49 -11.88 16.29
C VAL A 354 6.24 -11.09 17.56
N HIS A 355 6.25 -11.79 18.67
CA HIS A 355 6.04 -11.23 20.00
C HIS A 355 7.35 -11.18 20.78
N PHE A 356 7.79 -9.99 21.16
CA PHE A 356 8.91 -9.81 22.07
C PHE A 356 8.45 -10.07 23.51
N VAL A 357 8.92 -11.15 24.12
CA VAL A 357 8.58 -11.53 25.51
C VAL A 357 9.32 -10.60 26.48
N ARG A 358 8.79 -9.38 26.62
CA ARG A 358 9.39 -8.34 27.47
C ARG A 358 8.86 -8.33 28.89
N PHE A 359 7.73 -8.96 29.15
CA PHE A 359 7.14 -9.04 30.47
C PHE A 359 7.29 -10.46 31.03
N TYR A 360 7.87 -10.56 32.21
CA TYR A 360 7.99 -11.83 32.92
C TYR A 360 7.53 -11.67 34.37
N TRP A 361 7.04 -12.77 34.94
CA TRP A 361 6.63 -12.81 36.33
C TRP A 361 7.83 -13.03 37.25
N LYS A 362 8.18 -11.99 38.02
CA LYS A 362 9.26 -12.07 38.98
C LYS A 362 8.73 -12.71 40.26
N ARG A 363 9.07 -13.99 40.51
CA ARG A 363 8.58 -14.78 41.68
C ARG A 363 8.92 -14.14 43.00
N GLU A 364 10.10 -13.53 43.14
CA GLU A 364 10.57 -12.88 44.39
C GLU A 364 9.70 -11.70 44.80
N THR A 365 9.24 -10.89 43.88
CA THR A 365 8.45 -9.68 44.12
C THR A 365 6.97 -9.85 43.80
N GLN A 366 6.56 -11.00 43.27
CA GLN A 366 5.22 -11.31 42.76
C GLN A 366 4.64 -10.19 41.87
N LYS A 367 5.45 -9.66 40.97
CA LYS A 367 5.07 -8.61 40.03
C LYS A 367 5.56 -8.93 38.64
N LYS A 368 4.80 -8.48 37.64
CA LYS A 368 5.28 -8.45 36.26
C LYS A 368 6.41 -7.42 36.14
N ALA A 369 7.57 -7.82 35.68
CA ALA A 369 8.72 -6.97 35.44
C ALA A 369 9.00 -6.87 33.95
N LYS A 370 9.40 -5.69 33.47
CA LYS A 370 9.74 -5.45 32.06
C LYS A 370 11.23 -5.61 31.83
N ILE A 371 11.59 -6.38 30.81
CA ILE A 371 12.97 -6.53 30.33
C ILE A 371 13.32 -5.33 29.47
N MET A 372 14.26 -4.48 29.93
CA MET A 372 14.65 -3.23 29.27
C MET A 372 15.84 -3.40 28.29
N ARG A 373 16.16 -4.64 27.91
CA ARG A 373 17.25 -4.92 26.98
C ARG A 373 16.92 -4.43 25.56
N LYS A 374 17.91 -3.84 24.90
CA LYS A 374 17.82 -3.49 23.49
C LYS A 374 17.92 -4.77 22.65
N VAL A 375 16.93 -4.99 21.78
CA VAL A 375 16.92 -6.09 20.81
C VAL A 375 16.54 -5.49 19.46
N THR A 376 17.47 -5.56 18.51
CA THR A 376 17.27 -5.01 17.17
C THR A 376 16.49 -5.99 16.30
N PHE A 377 15.72 -5.45 15.37
CA PHE A 377 14.99 -6.23 14.38
C PHE A 377 15.20 -5.64 12.98
N PRO A 378 15.25 -6.48 11.93
CA PRO A 378 15.46 -6.02 10.56
C PRO A 378 14.15 -5.52 9.94
N ALA A 379 14.27 -4.69 8.89
CA ALA A 379 13.14 -4.30 8.04
C ALA A 379 12.63 -5.48 7.17
N GLU A 380 13.53 -6.42 6.84
CA GLU A 380 13.21 -7.69 6.19
C GLU A 380 13.74 -8.85 7.03
N LEU A 381 12.85 -9.74 7.46
CA LEU A 381 13.19 -10.92 8.24
C LEU A 381 13.28 -12.14 7.31
N ASP A 382 14.46 -12.77 7.26
CA ASP A 382 14.66 -14.08 6.64
C ASP A 382 14.43 -15.15 7.70
N VAL A 383 13.42 -16.01 7.47
CA VAL A 383 13.03 -17.09 8.42
C VAL A 383 13.45 -18.47 7.93
N VAL A 384 14.19 -18.56 6.84
CA VAL A 384 14.56 -19.83 6.21
C VAL A 384 15.37 -20.71 7.17
N GLU A 385 16.21 -20.11 8.03
CA GLU A 385 17.00 -20.83 9.04
C GLU A 385 16.15 -21.49 10.14
N PHE A 386 14.93 -21.05 10.35
CA PHE A 386 14.01 -21.59 11.36
C PHE A 386 13.17 -22.76 10.82
N CYS A 387 13.24 -23.01 9.51
CA CYS A 387 12.41 -23.98 8.83
C CYS A 387 12.97 -25.42 8.93
N THR A 388 12.09 -26.39 8.68
CA THR A 388 12.49 -27.80 8.46
C THR A 388 13.36 -27.90 7.21
N GLU A 389 14.17 -28.94 7.12
CA GLU A 389 15.07 -29.13 5.97
C GLU A 389 14.31 -29.25 4.65
N GLU A 390 13.13 -29.87 4.68
CA GLU A 390 12.28 -30.01 3.49
C GLU A 390 11.75 -28.67 3.00
N LEU A 391 11.23 -27.85 3.93
CA LEU A 391 10.75 -26.51 3.60
C LEU A 391 11.89 -25.59 3.18
N TRP A 392 13.02 -25.66 3.86
CA TRP A 392 14.24 -24.92 3.56
C TRP A 392 14.72 -25.12 2.12
N LYS A 393 14.79 -26.38 1.64
CA LYS A 393 15.18 -26.73 0.26
C LYS A 393 14.23 -26.11 -0.79
N GLN A 394 12.96 -25.98 -0.47
CA GLN A 394 11.97 -25.40 -1.37
C GLN A 394 12.02 -23.85 -1.39
N LEU A 395 12.36 -23.23 -0.25
CA LEU A 395 12.35 -21.77 -0.12
C LEU A 395 13.59 -21.11 -0.72
N ILE A 396 14.77 -21.72 -0.62
CA ILE A 396 16.04 -21.11 -1.05
C ILE A 396 16.00 -20.63 -2.51
N PRO A 397 15.61 -21.44 -3.50
CA PRO A 397 15.62 -20.99 -4.90
C PRO A 397 14.73 -19.75 -5.10
N ILE A 398 13.56 -19.76 -4.45
CA ILE A 398 12.59 -18.65 -4.53
C ILE A 398 13.14 -17.41 -3.82
N ARG A 399 13.68 -17.57 -2.61
CA ARG A 399 14.30 -16.49 -1.81
C ARG A 399 15.42 -15.79 -2.59
N ASP A 400 16.34 -16.58 -3.13
CA ASP A 400 17.52 -16.05 -3.81
C ASP A 400 17.10 -15.31 -5.09
N LYS A 401 16.11 -15.84 -5.81
CA LYS A 401 15.55 -15.17 -7.01
C LYS A 401 14.82 -13.86 -6.65
N VAL A 402 14.07 -13.83 -5.55
CA VAL A 402 13.44 -12.59 -5.05
C VAL A 402 14.49 -11.54 -4.70
N ARG A 403 15.59 -11.95 -4.04
CA ARG A 403 16.70 -11.04 -3.70
C ARG A 403 17.42 -10.50 -4.95
N GLU A 404 17.64 -11.35 -5.95
CA GLU A 404 18.21 -10.97 -7.24
C GLU A 404 17.34 -9.89 -7.92
N ILE A 405 16.05 -10.16 -8.07
CA ILE A 405 15.09 -9.21 -8.68
C ILE A 405 15.08 -7.88 -7.93
N ARG A 406 14.98 -7.90 -6.61
CA ARG A 406 14.98 -6.68 -5.80
C ARG A 406 16.27 -5.86 -5.93
N LYS A 407 17.42 -6.54 -6.02
CA LYS A 407 18.70 -5.87 -6.24
C LYS A 407 18.71 -5.15 -7.58
N GLU A 408 18.27 -5.80 -8.65
CA GLU A 408 18.19 -5.20 -9.98
C GLU A 408 17.19 -4.04 -10.04
N GLU A 409 16.01 -4.19 -9.43
CA GLU A 409 15.02 -3.11 -9.33
C GLU A 409 15.57 -1.87 -8.60
N LEU A 410 16.29 -2.06 -7.51
CA LEU A 410 16.95 -0.96 -6.77
C LEU A 410 18.04 -0.26 -7.60
N GLU A 411 18.77 -1.00 -8.43
CA GLU A 411 19.77 -0.41 -9.32
C GLU A 411 19.11 0.45 -10.41
N VAL A 412 18.01 -0.02 -11.01
CA VAL A 412 17.22 0.73 -11.99
C VAL A 412 16.63 2.00 -11.36
N GLU A 413 16.05 1.89 -10.16
CA GLU A 413 15.50 3.04 -9.44
C GLU A 413 16.57 4.10 -9.12
N ARG A 414 17.75 3.67 -8.66
CA ARG A 414 18.90 4.56 -8.40
C ARG A 414 19.37 5.26 -9.67
N SER A 415 19.41 4.55 -10.80
CA SER A 415 19.74 5.13 -12.11
C SER A 415 18.73 6.20 -12.52
N GLN A 416 17.45 5.89 -12.46
CA GLN A 416 16.36 6.82 -12.77
C GLN A 416 16.37 8.05 -11.87
N LYS A 417 16.59 7.87 -10.57
CA LYS A 417 16.70 9.00 -9.62
C LYS A 417 17.88 9.92 -9.93
N ARG A 418 19.03 9.34 -10.30
CA ARG A 418 20.20 10.14 -10.73
C ARG A 418 19.91 10.94 -12.00
N LYS A 419 19.21 10.36 -12.98
CA LYS A 419 18.79 11.05 -14.20
C LYS A 419 17.86 12.22 -13.90
N ARG A 420 16.80 12.00 -13.11
CA ARG A 420 15.87 13.08 -12.71
C ARG A 420 16.59 14.25 -12.02
N VAL A 421 17.48 13.94 -11.08
CA VAL A 421 18.27 14.98 -10.39
C VAL A 421 19.20 15.72 -11.35
N ALA A 422 19.78 15.03 -12.34
CA ALA A 422 20.62 15.66 -13.37
C ALA A 422 19.79 16.56 -14.31
N GLU A 423 18.61 16.12 -14.71
CA GLU A 423 17.66 16.89 -15.52
C GLU A 423 17.18 18.16 -14.78
N GLU A 424 16.77 18.02 -13.52
CA GLU A 424 16.37 19.16 -12.69
C GLU A 424 17.51 20.18 -12.50
N ARG A 425 18.74 19.71 -12.37
CA ARG A 425 19.92 20.61 -12.30
C ARG A 425 20.16 21.31 -13.62
N ALA A 426 20.02 20.60 -14.74
CA ALA A 426 20.17 21.19 -16.08
C ALA A 426 19.09 22.25 -16.36
N GLU A 427 17.84 21.97 -15.98
CA GLU A 427 16.74 22.93 -16.11
C GLU A 427 16.95 24.17 -15.23
N ARG A 428 17.44 24.01 -13.99
CA ARG A 428 17.75 25.14 -13.12
C ARG A 428 18.88 26.00 -13.71
N GLN A 429 19.92 25.38 -14.24
CA GLN A 429 21.03 26.10 -14.90
C GLN A 429 20.55 26.83 -16.16
N GLN A 430 19.65 26.23 -16.96
CA GLN A 430 19.05 26.91 -18.12
C GLN A 430 18.16 28.09 -17.72
N LYS A 431 17.40 27.96 -16.63
CA LYS A 431 16.61 29.07 -16.09
C LYS A 431 17.47 30.21 -15.54
N GLU A 432 18.58 29.88 -14.88
CA GLU A 432 19.54 30.90 -14.39
C GLU A 432 20.28 31.61 -15.54
N THR A 433 20.65 30.90 -16.61
CA THR A 433 21.26 31.49 -17.79
C THR A 433 20.28 32.38 -18.56
N ASN A 434 19.01 32.01 -18.67
CA ASN A 434 17.98 32.83 -19.32
C ASN A 434 17.56 34.06 -18.49
N LEU A 435 17.76 34.08 -17.17
CA LEU A 435 17.57 35.27 -16.34
C LEU A 435 18.79 36.20 -16.32
N GLY A 436 19.97 35.74 -16.77
CA GLY A 436 21.23 36.46 -16.78
C GLY A 436 21.51 37.29 -18.06
N GLU A 437 20.64 37.22 -19.08
CA GLU A 437 20.87 37.86 -20.38
C GLU A 437 20.47 39.35 -20.47
N SER A 438 20.54 40.08 -19.38
CA SER A 438 20.34 41.55 -19.38
C SER A 438 21.49 42.37 -18.81
N VAL A 439 22.72 41.82 -18.74
CA VAL A 439 23.92 42.61 -18.44
C VAL A 439 25.08 42.17 -19.34
N GLU A 440 25.59 43.10 -20.13
CA GLU A 440 26.64 42.91 -21.15
C GLU A 440 27.89 42.18 -20.65
N PRO A 441 28.59 41.45 -21.56
CA PRO A 441 29.76 40.67 -21.21
C PRO A 441 31.04 41.49 -21.40
N MET A 442 31.75 41.80 -20.34
CA MET A 442 33.19 42.15 -20.46
C MET A 442 34.02 41.24 -19.60
N GLN A 443 34.89 40.49 -20.28
CA GLN A 443 36.10 39.85 -19.80
C GLN A 443 35.98 38.59 -18.91
N LYS A 444 36.05 37.43 -19.57
CA LYS A 444 36.94 36.30 -19.21
C LYS A 444 37.00 35.23 -20.29
N LYS A 445 37.62 35.57 -21.43
CA LYS A 445 38.24 34.58 -22.31
C LYS A 445 39.72 34.53 -21.93
N LYS A 446 40.10 33.54 -21.11
CA LYS A 446 41.48 32.99 -20.97
C LYS A 446 41.51 32.05 -19.74
N ALA A 447 41.09 30.82 -19.87
CA ALA A 447 41.45 29.69 -19.03
C ALA A 447 40.76 28.36 -19.42
N ALA A 448 40.57 28.11 -20.71
CA ALA A 448 40.01 26.82 -21.16
C ALA A 448 40.70 26.24 -22.41
N GLU A 449 41.99 26.55 -22.57
CA GLU A 449 42.77 26.08 -23.75
C GLU A 449 44.15 25.51 -23.37
N GLU A 450 44.34 25.00 -22.14
CA GLU A 450 45.59 24.37 -21.73
C GLU A 450 45.33 23.03 -21.01
N ASN A 451 44.66 22.07 -21.66
CA ASN A 451 44.79 20.66 -21.29
C ASN A 451 44.33 19.71 -22.44
N LYS A 452 44.84 19.99 -23.65
CA LYS A 452 44.79 19.07 -24.77
C LYS A 452 46.16 19.03 -25.43
N SER A 453 47.13 18.42 -24.79
CA SER A 453 48.30 17.87 -25.49
C SER A 453 49.17 17.06 -24.53
N LYS A 454 49.32 15.83 -24.86
CA LYS A 454 50.28 14.82 -24.47
C LYS A 454 49.63 13.58 -23.82
N VAL A 455 49.31 12.63 -24.64
CA VAL A 455 50.00 11.34 -24.70
C VAL A 455 49.78 10.75 -26.09
N ASN A 456 50.81 10.83 -26.91
CA ASN A 456 51.00 9.93 -28.04
C ASN A 456 52.10 8.98 -27.54
N ASP A 457 51.82 7.66 -27.57
CA ASP A 457 52.73 6.68 -28.21
C ASP A 457 52.08 5.29 -28.12
N LYS A 458 51.85 4.75 -29.32
CA LYS A 458 52.15 3.45 -29.89
C LYS A 458 52.21 2.24 -28.92
N ASP A 459 51.28 1.27 -29.05
CA ASP A 459 51.57 0.06 -29.83
C ASP A 459 50.27 -0.73 -30.04
N GLY A 460 50.24 -1.38 -31.21
CA GLY A 460 49.09 -2.05 -31.78
C GLY A 460 48.62 -3.29 -31.04
N ASP A 461 47.46 -3.60 -31.27
CA ASP A 461 46.83 -4.84 -31.78
C ASP A 461 45.43 -5.07 -31.20
N SER A 462 44.57 -5.57 -32.08
CA SER A 462 43.20 -6.06 -31.88
C SER A 462 42.13 -5.01 -31.48
N GLN A 463 41.52 -4.46 -32.51
CA GLN A 463 40.20 -3.88 -32.45
C GLN A 463 39.17 -4.94 -32.03
N MET A 464 38.84 -4.97 -30.76
CA MET A 464 37.53 -5.31 -30.29
C MET A 464 36.75 -3.99 -30.29
N GLU A 465 35.85 -3.82 -31.25
CA GLU A 465 34.78 -2.83 -31.20
C GLU A 465 33.92 -3.16 -30.01
N GLU A 466 34.28 -2.68 -28.83
CA GLU A 466 33.34 -2.54 -27.72
C GLU A 466 32.33 -1.48 -28.16
N THR A 467 31.23 -1.92 -28.74
CA THR A 467 30.04 -1.09 -28.90
C THR A 467 29.56 -0.69 -27.51
N PHE A 468 29.93 0.52 -27.09
CA PHE A 468 29.42 1.11 -25.86
C PHE A 468 27.91 1.27 -26.01
N LYS A 469 27.15 0.42 -25.28
CA LYS A 469 25.69 0.53 -25.22
C LYS A 469 25.35 1.90 -24.61
N THR A 470 24.34 2.54 -25.16
CA THR A 470 23.80 3.77 -24.57
C THR A 470 23.16 3.48 -23.21
N ASP A 471 23.14 4.47 -22.30
CA ASP A 471 22.48 4.32 -21.00
C ASP A 471 21.02 3.87 -21.11
N ALA A 472 20.33 4.27 -22.18
CA ALA A 472 18.95 3.86 -22.46
C ALA A 472 18.86 2.37 -22.87
N GLU A 473 19.79 1.87 -23.65
CA GLU A 473 19.87 0.45 -24.04
C GLU A 473 20.20 -0.43 -22.83
N TYR A 474 21.09 0.03 -21.95
CA TYR A 474 21.43 -0.67 -20.71
C TYR A 474 20.22 -0.75 -19.75
N GLU A 475 19.45 0.33 -19.63
CA GLU A 475 18.21 0.32 -18.83
C GLU A 475 17.14 -0.59 -19.43
N ALA A 476 16.96 -0.57 -20.74
CA ALA A 476 16.01 -1.45 -21.43
C ALA A 476 16.38 -2.93 -21.25
N GLU A 477 17.66 -3.27 -21.35
CA GLU A 477 18.17 -4.62 -21.10
C GLU A 477 17.94 -5.08 -19.67
N LYS A 478 18.16 -4.20 -18.67
CA LYS A 478 17.87 -4.48 -17.27
C LYS A 478 16.39 -4.68 -16.98
N VAL A 479 15.52 -3.84 -17.56
CA VAL A 479 14.08 -4.01 -17.41
C VAL A 479 13.60 -5.34 -18.00
N GLU A 480 14.17 -5.75 -19.15
CA GLU A 480 13.85 -7.06 -19.74
C GLU A 480 14.40 -8.21 -18.90
N SER A 481 15.61 -8.10 -18.33
CA SER A 481 16.19 -9.07 -17.39
C SER A 481 15.27 -9.26 -16.18
N ILE A 482 14.81 -8.18 -15.55
CA ILE A 482 13.86 -8.21 -14.45
C ILE A 482 12.56 -8.91 -14.86
N ARG A 483 12.06 -8.65 -16.09
CA ARG A 483 10.85 -9.30 -16.62
C ARG A 483 11.00 -10.80 -16.75
N VAL A 484 12.14 -11.24 -17.27
CA VAL A 484 12.48 -12.68 -17.40
C VAL A 484 12.61 -13.31 -16.03
N ALA A 485 13.37 -12.69 -15.12
CA ALA A 485 13.56 -13.17 -13.76
C ALA A 485 12.22 -13.29 -12.98
N LYS A 486 11.28 -12.38 -13.20
CA LYS A 486 9.92 -12.47 -12.62
C LYS A 486 9.12 -13.65 -13.16
N LYS A 487 9.28 -14.00 -14.44
CA LYS A 487 8.64 -15.19 -15.00
C LYS A 487 9.22 -16.47 -14.41
N GLU A 488 10.54 -16.57 -14.31
CA GLU A 488 11.22 -17.70 -13.68
C GLU A 488 10.79 -17.84 -12.22
N LEU A 489 10.68 -16.73 -11.48
CA LEU A 489 10.16 -16.73 -10.11
C LEU A 489 8.73 -17.28 -10.05
N GLN A 490 7.85 -16.86 -10.97
CA GLN A 490 6.49 -17.36 -11.02
C GLN A 490 6.42 -18.86 -11.32
N GLU A 491 7.31 -19.37 -12.18
CA GLU A 491 7.43 -20.79 -12.46
C GLU A 491 7.89 -21.58 -11.22
N LEU A 492 8.89 -21.10 -10.48
CA LEU A 492 9.35 -21.70 -9.24
C LEU A 492 8.24 -21.73 -8.17
N VAL A 493 7.49 -20.66 -8.02
CA VAL A 493 6.34 -20.59 -7.10
C VAL A 493 5.24 -21.58 -7.53
N ASN A 494 4.95 -21.67 -8.82
CA ASN A 494 3.96 -22.62 -9.35
C ASN A 494 4.37 -24.07 -9.14
N GLN A 495 5.66 -24.42 -9.30
CA GLN A 495 6.20 -25.75 -9.05
C GLN A 495 6.07 -26.18 -7.59
N ARG A 496 6.21 -25.25 -6.65
CA ARG A 496 6.02 -25.54 -5.22
C ARG A 496 4.56 -25.81 -4.85
N GLY A 497 3.63 -25.41 -5.66
CA GLY A 497 2.19 -25.55 -5.44
C GLY A 497 1.51 -24.19 -5.33
N ALA A 498 1.06 -23.68 -6.46
CA ALA A 498 0.34 -22.40 -6.59
C ALA A 498 -1.01 -22.34 -5.82
N GLY A 499 -1.38 -23.42 -5.10
CA GLY A 499 -2.69 -23.57 -4.51
C GLY A 499 -2.89 -22.90 -3.15
N ASP A 500 -1.85 -22.64 -2.37
CA ASP A 500 -2.01 -22.03 -1.03
C ASP A 500 -1.63 -20.56 -1.01
N SER A 501 -2.60 -19.70 -1.36
CA SER A 501 -2.47 -18.23 -1.31
C SER A 501 -2.27 -17.69 0.13
N GLY A 502 -2.44 -18.54 1.13
CA GLY A 502 -2.30 -18.23 2.56
C GLY A 502 -0.89 -18.44 3.12
N THR A 503 0.06 -18.93 2.32
CA THR A 503 1.43 -19.20 2.77
C THR A 503 2.45 -18.22 2.19
N ASN A 504 3.53 -17.99 2.95
CA ASN A 504 4.71 -17.30 2.44
C ASN A 504 5.54 -18.24 1.57
N GLN A 505 5.85 -17.79 0.35
CA GLN A 505 6.50 -18.63 -0.65
C GLN A 505 8.03 -18.44 -0.70
N SER A 506 8.57 -17.39 -0.12
CA SER A 506 9.99 -17.03 -0.22
C SER A 506 10.79 -17.21 1.06
N GLY A 507 10.12 -17.30 2.21
CA GLY A 507 10.78 -17.24 3.52
C GLY A 507 11.25 -15.84 3.94
N LEU A 508 10.93 -14.82 3.14
CA LEU A 508 11.22 -13.42 3.44
C LEU A 508 9.95 -12.72 3.90
N TYR A 509 10.04 -12.00 5.01
CA TYR A 509 8.97 -11.16 5.54
C TYR A 509 9.41 -9.72 5.62
N GLU A 510 8.65 -8.85 5.01
CA GLU A 510 8.82 -7.41 5.15
C GLU A 510 8.07 -6.90 6.37
N LEU A 511 8.70 -6.02 7.15
CA LEU A 511 8.09 -5.43 8.33
C LEU A 511 6.91 -4.52 7.93
N ARG A 512 5.73 -4.83 8.48
CA ARG A 512 4.48 -4.14 8.14
C ARG A 512 3.96 -3.24 9.25
N ALA A 513 4.05 -3.72 10.49
CA ALA A 513 3.59 -2.96 11.64
C ALA A 513 4.42 -3.27 12.89
N VAL A 514 4.49 -2.32 13.81
CA VAL A 514 5.17 -2.46 15.10
C VAL A 514 4.29 -1.86 16.19
N ILE A 515 3.97 -2.65 17.22
CA ILE A 515 3.35 -2.14 18.45
C ILE A 515 4.45 -1.89 19.48
N THR A 516 4.48 -0.71 20.05
CA THR A 516 5.46 -0.31 21.07
C THR A 516 4.76 0.02 22.39
N HIS A 517 5.48 -0.22 23.49
CA HIS A 517 5.01 0.13 24.83
C HIS A 517 6.04 1.00 25.54
N GLN A 518 5.63 2.17 26.02
CA GLN A 518 6.41 3.08 26.85
C GLN A 518 5.92 2.95 28.30
N GLY A 519 6.81 2.67 29.23
CA GLY A 519 6.52 2.48 30.63
C GLY A 519 7.34 1.36 31.26
N ALA A 520 7.43 1.35 32.57
CA ALA A 520 8.23 0.39 33.34
C ALA A 520 7.48 -0.91 33.68
N SER A 521 6.13 -0.91 33.61
CA SER A 521 5.26 -2.02 34.00
C SER A 521 4.24 -2.31 32.91
N ALA A 522 3.75 -3.53 32.81
CA ALA A 522 2.64 -3.90 31.93
C ALA A 522 1.32 -3.23 32.32
N ASP A 523 1.14 -2.99 33.62
CA ASP A 523 -0.10 -2.44 34.20
C ASP A 523 -0.16 -0.90 34.10
N SER A 524 0.89 -0.26 33.57
CA SER A 524 0.99 1.19 33.43
C SER A 524 1.92 1.56 32.29
N GLY A 525 1.57 2.58 31.55
CA GLY A 525 2.36 3.05 30.42
C GLY A 525 1.46 3.37 29.23
N HIS A 526 2.05 3.43 28.05
CA HIS A 526 1.35 3.82 26.85
C HIS A 526 1.75 2.97 25.65
N TYR A 527 0.76 2.47 24.93
CA TYR A 527 0.94 1.73 23.68
C TYR A 527 0.73 2.64 22.49
N THR A 528 1.59 2.50 21.48
CA THR A 528 1.44 3.14 20.18
C THR A 528 1.73 2.14 19.07
N ALA A 529 1.19 2.36 17.87
CA ALA A 529 1.43 1.53 16.72
C ALA A 529 2.11 2.32 15.60
N TYR A 530 2.99 1.66 14.89
CA TYR A 530 3.56 2.13 13.63
C TYR A 530 3.14 1.17 12.53
N VAL A 531 2.59 1.70 11.44
CA VAL A 531 2.12 0.91 10.31
C VAL A 531 2.71 1.47 9.03
N LYS A 532 3.33 0.61 8.22
CA LYS A 532 3.90 1.00 6.95
C LYS A 532 2.79 1.45 6.00
N LYS A 533 3.00 2.56 5.30
CA LYS A 533 2.08 3.01 4.26
C LYS A 533 1.96 1.95 3.17
N GLN A 534 0.74 1.64 2.79
CA GLN A 534 0.47 0.63 1.78
C GLN A 534 0.44 1.25 0.39
N GLU A 535 1.00 0.53 -0.58
CA GLU A 535 0.76 0.81 -1.98
C GLU A 535 -0.71 0.52 -2.30
N ARG A 536 -1.39 1.45 -2.95
CA ARG A 536 -2.75 1.24 -3.47
C ARG A 536 -2.67 1.06 -4.98
N ASP A 537 -3.45 0.14 -5.51
CA ASP A 537 -3.62 -0.01 -6.95
C ASP A 537 -4.37 1.21 -7.48
N GLU A 538 -3.83 1.89 -8.49
CA GLU A 538 -4.49 3.00 -9.16
C GLU A 538 -5.60 2.44 -10.08
N PRO A 539 -6.89 2.74 -9.82
CA PRO A 539 -8.00 2.09 -10.55
C PRO A 539 -8.02 2.37 -12.06
N GLN A 540 -7.34 3.45 -12.51
CA GLN A 540 -7.39 3.89 -13.90
C GLN A 540 -6.24 3.40 -14.76
N THR A 541 -5.08 3.11 -14.19
CA THR A 541 -3.88 2.75 -14.96
C THR A 541 -3.45 1.30 -14.78
N GLY A 542 -3.98 0.60 -13.78
CA GLY A 542 -3.56 -0.77 -13.42
C GLY A 542 -2.08 -0.83 -12.97
N SER A 543 -1.43 0.32 -12.84
CA SER A 543 -0.07 0.41 -12.31
C SER A 543 -0.15 0.58 -10.80
N LYS A 544 0.64 -0.21 -10.09
CA LYS A 544 0.87 0.02 -8.67
C LYS A 544 1.71 1.28 -8.54
N ARG A 545 1.08 2.38 -8.16
CA ARG A 545 1.83 3.58 -7.80
C ARG A 545 2.52 3.28 -6.49
N ARG A 546 3.82 3.02 -6.55
CA ARG A 546 4.66 3.01 -5.35
C ARG A 546 4.55 4.39 -4.74
N GLU A 547 3.94 4.51 -3.57
CA GLU A 547 4.34 5.56 -2.65
C GLU A 547 5.80 5.26 -2.31
N ALA A 548 6.71 5.82 -3.11
CA ALA A 548 8.15 5.55 -3.09
C ALA A 548 8.84 5.98 -1.78
N ASP A 549 8.08 6.35 -0.77
CA ASP A 549 8.59 7.16 0.32
C ASP A 549 9.08 6.36 1.50
N ASN A 550 8.90 5.03 1.57
CA ASN A 550 9.23 4.22 2.76
C ASN A 550 8.72 4.83 4.07
N LYS A 551 7.61 5.58 4.00
CA LYS A 551 7.04 6.29 5.14
C LYS A 551 6.07 5.40 5.91
N TRP A 552 5.87 5.78 7.15
CA TRP A 552 5.03 5.04 8.10
C TRP A 552 4.02 5.98 8.74
N TRP A 553 2.87 5.43 9.10
CA TRP A 553 1.90 6.08 9.98
C TRP A 553 2.21 5.74 11.43
N TRP A 554 2.38 6.74 12.26
CA TRP A 554 2.45 6.58 13.71
C TRP A 554 1.09 6.89 14.31
N PHE A 555 0.49 5.89 14.95
CA PHE A 555 -0.78 5.97 15.64
C PHE A 555 -0.53 6.11 17.14
N ASN A 556 -0.89 7.25 17.68
CA ASN A 556 -0.88 7.57 19.10
C ASN A 556 -2.32 7.91 19.50
N ASP A 557 -3.12 6.86 19.73
CA ASP A 557 -4.56 6.93 19.92
C ASP A 557 -5.27 7.65 18.74
N ASP A 558 -5.89 8.81 18.98
CA ASP A 558 -6.57 9.63 17.97
C ASP A 558 -5.63 10.47 17.11
N THR A 559 -4.40 10.66 17.58
CA THR A 559 -3.39 11.42 16.85
C THR A 559 -2.64 10.52 15.88
N VAL A 560 -2.69 10.85 14.59
CA VAL A 560 -1.99 10.12 13.52
C VAL A 560 -1.00 11.03 12.83
N THR A 561 0.26 10.62 12.74
CA THR A 561 1.32 11.39 12.09
C THR A 561 2.16 10.53 11.17
N GLU A 562 2.68 11.16 10.12
CA GLU A 562 3.62 10.52 9.20
C GLU A 562 5.02 10.53 9.80
N VAL A 563 5.74 9.42 9.69
CA VAL A 563 7.12 9.29 10.17
C VAL A 563 7.99 8.57 9.14
N GLU A 564 9.27 8.90 9.13
CA GLU A 564 10.27 8.29 8.26
C GLU A 564 10.65 6.87 8.74
N ALA A 565 11.05 5.99 7.80
CA ALA A 565 11.48 4.62 8.10
C ALA A 565 12.63 4.54 9.13
N GLN A 566 13.51 5.54 9.17
CA GLN A 566 14.59 5.63 10.15
C GLN A 566 14.09 5.64 11.60
N LYS A 567 12.88 6.18 11.83
CA LYS A 567 12.25 6.15 13.15
C LYS A 567 11.99 4.73 13.63
N ILE A 568 11.61 3.84 12.71
CA ILE A 568 11.31 2.44 13.01
C ILE A 568 12.56 1.70 13.50
N GLU A 569 13.72 1.97 12.90
CA GLU A 569 14.99 1.37 13.32
C GLU A 569 15.36 1.72 14.76
N THR A 570 14.87 2.84 15.28
CA THR A 570 15.12 3.28 16.66
C THR A 570 14.25 2.56 17.69
N LEU A 571 13.24 1.78 17.29
CA LEU A 571 12.25 1.16 18.19
C LEU A 571 12.74 -0.14 18.86
N SER A 572 14.03 -0.39 18.86
CA SER A 572 14.65 -1.62 19.38
C SER A 572 14.56 -1.80 20.91
N GLY A 573 13.99 -0.85 21.63
CA GLY A 573 13.92 -0.86 23.11
C GLY A 573 15.26 -0.51 23.76
N GLY A 574 15.36 -0.75 25.08
CA GLY A 574 16.58 -0.45 25.85
C GLY A 574 16.78 1.03 26.17
N GLY A 575 15.76 1.85 26.01
CA GLY A 575 15.76 3.24 26.44
C GLY A 575 15.73 3.39 27.97
N ARG A 576 16.28 4.51 28.48
CA ARG A 576 16.24 4.92 29.89
C ARG A 576 14.82 5.26 30.32
#